data_47277125435417d3f43ca4400bbb02b9
#
_entry.id   47277125435417d3f43ca4400bbb02b9
#
_cell.length_a   1.000
_cell.length_b   1.000
_cell.length_c   1.000
_cell.angle_alpha   90.00
_cell.angle_beta   90.00
_cell.angle_gamma   90.00
#
_symmetry.space_group_name_H-M   'P 1'
#
loop_
_entity.id
_entity.type
_entity.pdbx_description
1 polymer ?
#
loop_
_entity_poly.entity_id
_entity_poly.type
_entity_poly.pdbx_seq_one_letter_code
_entity_poly.pdbx_strand_id
1 'polypeptide(L)'
;MKKLYVTIVAILAHLMFISSVSAQPTNSNQLSDPRVRQALCMAIDMVTIGETLFEDQIIPADSLLPNGPLKAPNLPDYSYNPEKARQLLAEANWDSNRELDMVFYYGDQLTADFMAAIQAYFADVGVKMTYRLLQGDVGAQLNTVPADGVNGPAAVDYDLGYGARAAMVMQEYYNTFKTGLNPQTPGDPKMDDLIAKINSSADPEVLKPYFFEIQQYQMEQVNICPLYYQKLFIYESNKVDRNGGAYGNAQYNYNWDITNWNVSGGTMQTNTGPVEFFEQPWYNLGLWIHNKVVFDRLLVADGAMQPIGTSMAESYDLSSDGMTLTFKLKEGLTF
;
A
#
# COMPACT_ATOMS: atom_id res chain seq x y z
N MET A 1 -60.72 32.41 9.95
CA MET A 1 -59.31 32.82 9.94
C MET A 1 -58.30 31.72 10.31
N LYS A 2 -58.68 30.60 10.91
CA LYS A 2 -57.74 29.52 11.27
C LYS A 2 -57.35 28.53 10.12
N LYS A 3 -58.12 28.49 9.02
CA LYS A 3 -57.81 27.57 7.87
C LYS A 3 -56.83 28.14 6.82
N LEU A 4 -56.56 29.44 6.83
CA LEU A 4 -55.65 30.08 5.88
C LEU A 4 -54.18 29.95 6.27
N TYR A 5 -53.89 29.83 7.58
CA TYR A 5 -52.50 29.69 8.08
C TYR A 5 -51.88 28.30 7.89
N VAL A 6 -52.72 27.23 7.82
CA VAL A 6 -52.23 25.86 7.65
C VAL A 6 -51.76 25.60 6.22
N THR A 7 -52.37 26.27 5.24
CA THR A 7 -52.04 26.05 3.82
C THR A 7 -50.73 26.77 3.41
N ILE A 8 -50.46 27.91 4.05
CA ILE A 8 -49.22 28.68 3.78
C ILE A 8 -48.00 28.00 4.40
N VAL A 9 -48.14 27.37 5.57
CA VAL A 9 -47.03 26.65 6.22
C VAL A 9 -46.70 25.36 5.47
N ALA A 10 -47.69 24.69 4.87
CA ALA A 10 -47.44 23.49 4.05
C ALA A 10 -46.72 23.80 2.73
N ILE A 11 -47.00 24.96 2.12
CA ILE A 11 -46.30 25.38 0.87
C ILE A 11 -44.87 25.84 1.15
N LEU A 12 -44.59 26.48 2.29
CA LEU A 12 -43.24 26.85 2.71
C LEU A 12 -42.40 25.62 3.12
N ALA A 13 -43.01 24.58 3.67
CA ALA A 13 -42.29 23.33 4.00
C ALA A 13 -41.94 22.49 2.74
N HIS A 14 -42.69 22.64 1.63
CA HIS A 14 -42.35 21.97 0.37
C HIS A 14 -41.30 22.68 -0.49
N LEU A 15 -41.02 23.95 -0.23
CA LEU A 15 -39.99 24.72 -0.91
C LEU A 15 -38.62 24.67 -0.24
N MET A 16 -38.50 24.06 0.93
CA MET A 16 -37.23 23.86 1.63
C MET A 16 -36.58 22.48 1.42
N PHE A 17 -37.18 21.60 0.61
CA PHE A 17 -36.61 20.27 0.32
C PHE A 17 -36.08 20.12 -1.11
N ILE A 18 -35.83 21.22 -1.81
CA ILE A 18 -35.14 21.19 -3.09
C ILE A 18 -33.87 22.02 -2.98
N SER A 19 -32.87 21.52 -2.32
CA SER A 19 -31.48 21.87 -2.58
C SER A 19 -30.54 21.15 -1.60
N SER A 20 -30.36 19.90 -1.81
CA SER A 20 -29.06 19.26 -1.62
C SER A 20 -29.00 18.07 -2.57
N VAL A 21 -29.16 18.34 -3.85
CA VAL A 21 -28.35 17.63 -4.83
C VAL A 21 -26.98 18.17 -4.55
N SER A 22 -26.23 17.49 -3.69
CA SER A 22 -24.79 17.58 -3.68
C SER A 22 -24.38 17.30 -5.12
N ALA A 23 -24.07 18.34 -5.87
CA ALA A 23 -23.38 18.19 -7.10
C ALA A 23 -22.09 17.45 -6.71
N GLN A 24 -22.03 16.17 -7.04
CA GLN A 24 -20.73 15.51 -7.12
C GLN A 24 -19.86 16.44 -7.96
N PRO A 25 -18.65 16.75 -7.54
CA PRO A 25 -17.78 17.58 -8.33
C PRO A 25 -17.71 16.94 -9.72
N THR A 26 -18.12 17.69 -10.74
CA THR A 26 -18.10 17.27 -12.15
C THR A 26 -16.69 16.90 -12.63
N ASN A 27 -15.70 17.01 -11.76
CA ASN A 27 -14.28 16.83 -12.00
C ASN A 27 -13.70 15.45 -11.58
N SER A 28 -14.42 14.63 -10.83
CA SER A 28 -13.92 13.30 -10.42
C SER A 28 -13.73 12.34 -11.62
N ASN A 29 -14.38 12.64 -12.76
CA ASN A 29 -14.36 11.76 -13.93
C ASN A 29 -13.04 11.77 -14.71
N GLN A 30 -12.24 12.83 -14.66
CA GLN A 30 -10.98 12.88 -15.44
C GLN A 30 -9.90 11.95 -14.89
N LEU A 31 -9.84 11.74 -13.58
CA LEU A 31 -8.94 10.75 -12.98
C LEU A 31 -9.37 9.30 -13.21
N SER A 32 -10.58 9.05 -13.74
CA SER A 32 -11.00 7.71 -14.16
C SER A 32 -10.35 7.28 -15.49
N ASP A 33 -9.86 8.23 -16.29
CA ASP A 33 -9.10 7.95 -17.51
C ASP A 33 -7.68 7.49 -17.15
N PRO A 34 -7.27 6.26 -17.52
CA PRO A 34 -5.92 5.78 -17.22
C PRO A 34 -4.82 6.64 -17.87
N ARG A 35 -5.08 7.30 -19.00
CA ARG A 35 -4.10 8.19 -19.66
C ARG A 35 -3.75 9.38 -18.76
N VAL A 36 -4.71 9.91 -18.01
CA VAL A 36 -4.45 11.00 -17.04
C VAL A 36 -3.55 10.46 -15.93
N ARG A 37 -3.86 9.29 -15.36
CA ARG A 37 -3.05 8.70 -14.28
C ARG A 37 -1.64 8.35 -14.74
N GLN A 38 -1.50 7.82 -15.97
CA GLN A 38 -0.21 7.57 -16.61
C GLN A 38 0.59 8.86 -16.80
N ALA A 39 -0.06 9.93 -17.24
CA ALA A 39 0.58 11.24 -17.42
C ALA A 39 1.08 11.81 -16.09
N LEU A 40 0.29 11.72 -15.01
CA LEU A 40 0.71 12.15 -13.69
C LEU A 40 1.93 11.36 -13.19
N CYS A 41 1.96 10.04 -13.45
CA CYS A 41 3.10 9.21 -13.11
C CYS A 41 4.36 9.63 -13.86
N MET A 42 4.26 9.80 -15.18
CA MET A 42 5.39 10.22 -16.04
C MET A 42 5.86 11.66 -15.80
N ALA A 43 5.05 12.47 -15.13
CA ALA A 43 5.43 13.85 -14.81
C ALA A 43 6.46 13.97 -13.70
N ILE A 44 6.67 12.93 -12.86
CA ILE A 44 7.49 13.01 -11.65
C ILE A 44 8.88 12.42 -11.92
N ASP A 45 9.94 13.23 -11.77
CA ASP A 45 11.33 12.78 -11.88
C ASP A 45 11.83 12.18 -10.57
N MET A 46 11.51 10.90 -10.36
CA MET A 46 11.93 10.19 -9.16
C MET A 46 13.44 9.93 -9.09
N VAL A 47 14.17 10.00 -10.20
CA VAL A 47 15.65 9.89 -10.20
C VAL A 47 16.24 11.15 -9.58
N THR A 48 15.90 12.32 -10.12
CA THR A 48 16.40 13.61 -9.58
C THR A 48 15.94 13.84 -8.14
N ILE A 49 14.69 13.48 -7.80
CA ILE A 49 14.18 13.56 -6.42
C ILE A 49 14.97 12.62 -5.51
N GLY A 50 15.26 11.40 -5.96
CA GLY A 50 16.04 10.43 -5.19
C GLY A 50 17.45 10.94 -4.84
N GLU A 51 18.12 11.51 -5.81
CA GLU A 51 19.47 12.07 -5.64
C GLU A 51 19.48 13.33 -4.76
N THR A 52 18.53 14.24 -4.97
CA THR A 52 18.57 15.59 -4.37
C THR A 52 17.87 15.69 -3.02
N LEU A 53 16.74 15.02 -2.86
CA LEU A 53 15.88 15.11 -1.67
C LEU A 53 16.08 13.90 -0.74
N PHE A 54 16.22 12.71 -1.29
CA PHE A 54 16.38 11.47 -0.51
C PHE A 54 17.82 11.01 -0.35
N GLU A 55 18.81 11.78 -0.83
CA GLU A 55 20.25 11.45 -0.68
C GLU A 55 20.58 10.02 -1.11
N ASP A 56 20.00 9.55 -2.22
CA ASP A 56 20.10 8.18 -2.73
C ASP A 56 19.55 7.08 -1.81
N GLN A 57 18.72 7.42 -0.82
CA GLN A 57 18.14 6.46 0.11
C GLN A 57 16.89 5.76 -0.43
N ILE A 58 16.55 5.99 -1.67
CA ILE A 58 15.46 5.33 -2.38
C ILE A 58 15.93 4.68 -3.67
N ILE A 59 15.09 3.85 -4.25
CA ILE A 59 15.24 3.29 -5.60
C ILE A 59 13.95 3.64 -6.34
N PRO A 60 13.98 4.38 -7.47
CA PRO A 60 12.78 4.63 -8.27
C PRO A 60 12.06 3.31 -8.58
N ALA A 61 10.76 3.27 -8.36
CA ALA A 61 9.99 2.06 -8.53
C ALA A 61 9.43 1.96 -9.96
N ASP A 62 9.43 0.74 -10.48
CA ASP A 62 8.88 0.38 -11.80
C ASP A 62 7.66 -0.54 -11.68
N SER A 63 7.28 -0.93 -10.47
CA SER A 63 6.05 -1.67 -10.17
C SER A 63 5.71 -1.58 -8.68
N LEU A 64 4.55 -2.10 -8.28
CA LEU A 64 4.20 -2.24 -6.86
C LEU A 64 5.02 -3.33 -6.17
N LEU A 65 5.40 -4.39 -6.90
CA LEU A 65 6.24 -5.44 -6.34
C LEU A 65 7.72 -5.03 -6.42
N PRO A 66 8.47 -5.18 -5.33
CA PRO A 66 9.92 -5.06 -5.37
C PRO A 66 10.54 -6.19 -6.21
N ASN A 67 11.83 -6.05 -6.52
CA ASN A 67 12.56 -7.07 -7.27
C ASN A 67 12.51 -8.44 -6.57
N GLY A 68 12.19 -9.46 -7.34
CA GLY A 68 12.05 -10.82 -6.85
C GLY A 68 11.50 -11.78 -7.90
N PRO A 69 11.34 -13.07 -7.56
CA PRO A 69 10.94 -14.11 -8.52
C PRO A 69 9.53 -13.93 -9.09
N LEU A 70 8.67 -13.19 -8.40
CA LEU A 70 7.29 -12.92 -8.83
C LEU A 70 7.15 -11.59 -9.56
N LYS A 71 8.22 -10.83 -9.76
CA LYS A 71 8.17 -9.58 -10.54
C LYS A 71 8.06 -9.88 -12.02
N ALA A 72 7.08 -9.29 -12.68
CA ALA A 72 6.86 -9.45 -14.12
C ALA A 72 7.98 -8.76 -14.92
N PRO A 73 8.47 -9.38 -15.98
CA PRO A 73 9.33 -8.70 -16.94
C PRO A 73 8.52 -7.78 -17.86
N ASN A 74 9.17 -6.77 -18.42
CA ASN A 74 8.64 -5.92 -19.49
C ASN A 74 7.31 -5.23 -19.11
N LEU A 75 7.22 -4.71 -17.89
CA LEU A 75 6.09 -3.87 -17.47
C LEU A 75 6.09 -2.54 -18.23
N PRO A 76 4.92 -1.86 -18.38
CA PRO A 76 4.86 -0.52 -18.90
C PRO A 76 5.82 0.42 -18.15
N ASP A 77 6.58 1.20 -18.90
CA ASP A 77 7.56 2.14 -18.34
C ASP A 77 6.92 3.52 -18.18
N TYR A 78 6.89 4.02 -16.97
CA TYR A 78 6.44 5.36 -16.60
C TYR A 78 7.58 6.21 -16.05
N SER A 79 8.79 5.96 -16.48
CA SER A 79 9.93 6.85 -16.24
C SER A 79 9.61 8.28 -16.62
N TYR A 80 10.25 9.24 -15.96
CA TYR A 80 10.05 10.66 -16.19
C TYR A 80 10.09 11.04 -17.67
N ASN A 81 8.97 11.54 -18.17
CA ASN A 81 8.79 11.97 -19.55
C ASN A 81 7.71 13.06 -19.63
N PRO A 82 8.06 14.33 -19.36
CA PRO A 82 7.10 15.42 -19.31
C PRO A 82 6.44 15.70 -20.67
N GLU A 83 7.13 15.46 -21.80
CA GLU A 83 6.55 15.61 -23.13
C GLU A 83 5.43 14.60 -23.37
N LYS A 84 5.68 13.32 -23.00
CA LYS A 84 4.65 12.27 -23.11
C LYS A 84 3.50 12.53 -22.15
N ALA A 85 3.78 13.03 -20.94
CA ALA A 85 2.76 13.42 -19.97
C ALA A 85 1.83 14.49 -20.55
N ARG A 86 2.37 15.57 -21.14
CA ARG A 86 1.58 16.63 -21.81
C ARG A 86 0.76 16.09 -22.97
N GLN A 87 1.32 15.17 -23.76
CA GLN A 87 0.60 14.52 -24.86
C GLN A 87 -0.61 13.74 -24.33
N LEU A 88 -0.43 12.89 -23.32
CA LEU A 88 -1.51 12.07 -22.75
C LEU A 88 -2.60 12.93 -22.10
N LEU A 89 -2.24 14.01 -21.41
CA LEU A 89 -3.20 14.97 -20.85
C LEU A 89 -4.02 15.65 -21.97
N ALA A 90 -3.38 16.04 -23.06
CA ALA A 90 -4.08 16.63 -24.21
C ALA A 90 -5.02 15.60 -24.88
N GLU A 91 -4.58 14.36 -25.09
CA GLU A 91 -5.40 13.26 -25.63
C GLU A 91 -6.60 12.90 -24.74
N ALA A 92 -6.45 13.07 -23.43
CA ALA A 92 -7.50 12.86 -22.43
C ALA A 92 -8.40 14.11 -22.24
N ASN A 93 -8.15 15.21 -22.96
CA ASN A 93 -8.82 16.50 -22.80
C ASN A 93 -8.78 17.01 -21.34
N TRP A 94 -7.58 16.99 -20.75
CA TRP A 94 -7.39 17.48 -19.37
C TRP A 94 -7.83 18.94 -19.21
N ASP A 95 -8.65 19.22 -18.20
CA ASP A 95 -9.02 20.59 -17.85
C ASP A 95 -7.91 21.24 -17.01
N SER A 96 -7.12 22.10 -17.62
CA SER A 96 -6.04 22.83 -16.96
C SER A 96 -6.52 23.82 -15.87
N ASN A 97 -7.82 24.07 -15.75
CA ASN A 97 -8.38 24.87 -14.67
C ASN A 97 -8.66 24.03 -13.43
N ARG A 98 -8.77 22.71 -13.58
CA ARG A 98 -8.94 21.80 -12.43
C ARG A 98 -7.70 21.86 -11.53
N GLU A 99 -7.93 21.95 -10.24
CA GLU A 99 -6.92 21.82 -9.20
C GLU A 99 -7.14 20.50 -8.46
N LEU A 100 -6.10 19.67 -8.39
CA LEU A 100 -6.12 18.42 -7.66
C LEU A 100 -5.83 18.67 -6.18
N ASP A 101 -6.55 17.97 -5.29
CA ASP A 101 -6.26 17.91 -3.85
C ASP A 101 -5.50 16.62 -3.54
N MET A 102 -4.26 16.73 -3.07
CA MET A 102 -3.44 15.61 -2.63
C MET A 102 -3.37 15.56 -1.11
N VAL A 103 -3.65 14.40 -0.54
CA VAL A 103 -3.51 14.17 0.91
C VAL A 103 -2.31 13.28 1.21
N PHE A 104 -1.70 13.49 2.39
CA PHE A 104 -0.62 12.67 2.92
C PHE A 104 -0.69 12.67 4.45
N TYR A 105 0.02 11.75 5.11
CA TYR A 105 -0.06 11.61 6.57
C TYR A 105 1.29 11.54 7.29
N TYR A 106 2.39 11.63 6.59
CA TYR A 106 3.71 11.75 7.21
C TYR A 106 4.02 13.22 7.46
N GLY A 107 4.08 13.63 8.73
CA GLY A 107 4.21 15.04 9.15
C GLY A 107 5.66 15.54 9.25
N ASP A 108 6.63 14.87 8.65
CA ASP A 108 8.02 15.26 8.61
C ASP A 108 8.32 16.24 7.46
N GLN A 109 9.43 16.97 7.60
CA GLN A 109 9.82 17.99 6.61
C GLN A 109 10.16 17.39 5.26
N LEU A 110 10.80 16.22 5.22
CA LEU A 110 11.17 15.53 3.99
C LEU A 110 9.93 15.23 3.15
N THR A 111 8.86 14.73 3.79
CA THR A 111 7.58 14.48 3.09
C THR A 111 6.94 15.79 2.59
N ALA A 112 6.99 16.87 3.37
CA ALA A 112 6.47 18.17 2.92
C ALA A 112 7.24 18.70 1.70
N ASP A 113 8.56 18.59 1.69
CA ASP A 113 9.43 18.99 0.57
C ASP A 113 9.18 18.09 -0.65
N PHE A 114 8.93 16.81 -0.44
CA PHE A 114 8.55 15.89 -1.50
C PHE A 114 7.20 16.25 -2.15
N MET A 115 6.20 16.61 -1.35
CA MET A 115 4.91 17.10 -1.88
C MET A 115 5.08 18.39 -2.70
N ALA A 116 5.93 19.30 -2.23
CA ALA A 116 6.25 20.53 -2.98
C ALA A 116 6.96 20.22 -4.32
N ALA A 117 7.86 19.25 -4.34
CA ALA A 117 8.51 18.80 -5.57
C ALA A 117 7.49 18.20 -6.56
N ILE A 118 6.60 17.32 -6.11
CA ILE A 118 5.52 16.76 -6.96
C ILE A 118 4.63 17.87 -7.50
N GLN A 119 4.25 18.85 -6.68
CA GLN A 119 3.47 20.00 -7.11
C GLN A 119 4.17 20.77 -8.26
N ALA A 120 5.48 21.00 -8.14
CA ALA A 120 6.26 21.67 -9.16
C ALA A 120 6.32 20.86 -10.48
N TYR A 121 6.56 19.55 -10.41
CA TYR A 121 6.54 18.67 -11.56
C TYR A 121 5.17 18.61 -12.26
N PHE A 122 4.09 18.60 -11.49
CA PHE A 122 2.73 18.65 -12.05
C PHE A 122 2.46 19.99 -12.73
N ALA A 123 2.88 21.11 -12.12
CA ALA A 123 2.73 22.42 -12.73
C ALA A 123 3.47 22.53 -14.07
N ASP A 124 4.63 21.90 -14.20
CA ASP A 124 5.42 21.88 -15.43
C ASP A 124 4.70 21.20 -16.61
N VAL A 125 3.82 20.24 -16.34
CA VAL A 125 2.98 19.60 -17.36
C VAL A 125 1.58 20.18 -17.45
N GLY A 126 1.29 21.31 -16.78
CA GLY A 126 0.01 22.01 -16.84
C GLY A 126 -1.08 21.45 -15.91
N VAL A 127 -0.70 20.74 -14.85
CA VAL A 127 -1.60 20.23 -13.82
C VAL A 127 -1.43 21.07 -12.55
N LYS A 128 -2.54 21.62 -12.05
CA LYS A 128 -2.56 22.32 -10.77
C LYS A 128 -2.82 21.33 -9.65
N MET A 129 -2.11 21.47 -8.54
CA MET A 129 -2.28 20.64 -7.36
C MET A 129 -2.07 21.44 -6.08
N THR A 130 -2.91 21.23 -5.09
CA THR A 130 -2.67 21.56 -3.69
C THR A 130 -2.41 20.30 -2.91
N TYR A 131 -1.79 20.41 -1.74
CA TYR A 131 -1.55 19.26 -0.88
C TYR A 131 -1.77 19.63 0.59
N ARG A 132 -2.23 18.65 1.38
CA ARG A 132 -2.51 18.84 2.82
C ARG A 132 -2.19 17.60 3.65
N LEU A 133 -1.66 17.86 4.85
CA LEU A 133 -1.41 16.81 5.85
C LEU A 133 -2.71 16.41 6.52
N LEU A 134 -3.04 15.11 6.50
CA LEU A 134 -4.13 14.56 7.30
C LEU A 134 -3.74 14.51 8.77
N GLN A 135 -4.69 14.80 9.64
CA GLN A 135 -4.52 14.80 11.09
C GLN A 135 -5.59 13.92 11.75
N GLY A 136 -5.30 13.46 12.96
CA GLY A 136 -6.20 12.62 13.74
C GLY A 136 -6.10 11.14 13.34
N ASP A 137 -7.22 10.43 13.32
CA ASP A 137 -7.26 9.02 12.92
C ASP A 137 -7.19 8.88 11.41
N VAL A 138 -5.95 8.87 10.90
CA VAL A 138 -5.65 8.74 9.47
C VAL A 138 -6.11 7.38 8.94
N GLY A 139 -5.98 6.33 9.74
CA GLY A 139 -6.43 4.98 9.37
C GLY A 139 -7.93 4.96 9.07
N ALA A 140 -8.75 5.53 9.97
CA ALA A 140 -10.19 5.65 9.73
C ALA A 140 -10.50 6.51 8.51
N GLN A 141 -9.78 7.60 8.31
CA GLN A 141 -10.01 8.51 7.18
C GLN A 141 -9.74 7.86 5.82
N LEU A 142 -8.63 7.11 5.69
CA LEU A 142 -8.19 6.55 4.41
C LEU A 142 -8.69 5.13 4.15
N ASN A 143 -8.98 4.36 5.20
CA ASN A 143 -9.26 2.92 5.07
C ASN A 143 -10.69 2.53 5.45
N THR A 144 -11.57 3.48 5.78
CA THR A 144 -12.99 3.16 5.99
C THR A 144 -13.63 2.77 4.67
N VAL A 145 -14.07 1.52 4.60
CA VAL A 145 -14.76 1.00 3.42
C VAL A 145 -16.08 1.76 3.22
N PRO A 146 -16.41 2.20 1.99
CA PRO A 146 -17.67 2.84 1.69
C PRO A 146 -18.88 2.00 2.08
N ALA A 147 -19.97 2.65 2.47
CA ALA A 147 -21.17 1.95 2.93
C ALA A 147 -21.82 1.08 1.85
N ASP A 148 -21.69 1.43 0.57
CA ASP A 148 -22.15 0.64 -0.57
C ASP A 148 -21.18 -0.49 -0.97
N GLY A 149 -20.00 -0.54 -0.33
CA GLY A 149 -18.96 -1.54 -0.58
C GLY A 149 -18.24 -1.43 -1.92
N VAL A 150 -18.59 -0.47 -2.77
CA VAL A 150 -18.04 -0.36 -4.14
C VAL A 150 -17.54 1.03 -4.48
N ASN A 151 -18.35 2.06 -4.32
CA ASN A 151 -18.07 3.40 -4.83
C ASN A 151 -18.47 4.52 -3.86
N GLY A 152 -18.69 4.21 -2.59
CA GLY A 152 -19.00 5.22 -1.60
C GLY A 152 -17.83 6.18 -1.40
N PRO A 153 -18.07 7.40 -0.92
CA PRO A 153 -17.00 8.32 -0.61
C PRO A 153 -16.11 7.76 0.49
N ALA A 154 -14.82 7.93 0.35
CA ALA A 154 -13.90 7.79 1.48
C ALA A 154 -14.33 8.74 2.60
N ALA A 155 -13.90 8.49 3.84
CA ALA A 155 -14.19 9.38 4.97
C ALA A 155 -13.62 10.80 4.78
N VAL A 156 -12.64 10.94 3.88
CA VAL A 156 -12.04 12.22 3.47
C VAL A 156 -12.15 12.35 1.96
N ASP A 157 -12.65 13.49 1.50
CA ASP A 157 -12.70 13.81 0.07
C ASP A 157 -11.33 14.31 -0.38
N TYR A 158 -10.77 13.68 -1.43
CA TYR A 158 -9.49 14.02 -2.05
C TYR A 158 -9.37 13.43 -3.46
N ASP A 159 -8.48 13.97 -4.27
CA ASP A 159 -8.18 13.46 -5.61
C ASP A 159 -7.04 12.44 -5.60
N LEU A 160 -5.97 12.70 -4.86
CA LEU A 160 -4.76 11.89 -4.77
C LEU A 160 -4.36 11.65 -3.32
N GLY A 161 -3.81 10.49 -3.03
CA GLY A 161 -3.24 10.17 -1.73
C GLY A 161 -1.81 9.67 -1.84
N TYR A 162 -0.92 10.19 -0.99
CA TYR A 162 0.44 9.68 -0.84
C TYR A 162 0.57 8.88 0.45
N GLY A 163 1.11 7.68 0.33
CA GLY A 163 1.38 6.82 1.46
C GLY A 163 2.27 5.63 1.11
N ALA A 164 2.83 5.00 2.13
CA ALA A 164 3.62 3.78 1.96
C ALA A 164 2.75 2.54 1.91
N ARG A 165 3.28 1.52 1.23
CA ARG A 165 2.77 0.15 1.31
C ARG A 165 3.88 -0.76 1.79
N ALA A 166 3.58 -1.56 2.78
CA ALA A 166 4.41 -2.67 3.22
C ALA A 166 3.55 -3.93 3.21
N ALA A 167 4.13 -5.07 2.88
CA ALA A 167 3.44 -6.33 2.81
C ALA A 167 4.25 -7.43 3.48
N MET A 168 3.57 -8.38 4.09
CA MET A 168 4.19 -9.60 4.64
C MET A 168 4.25 -10.72 3.59
N VAL A 169 3.31 -10.70 2.64
CA VAL A 169 3.26 -11.60 1.49
C VAL A 169 2.92 -10.82 0.22
N MET A 170 3.37 -11.30 -0.93
CA MET A 170 3.27 -10.55 -2.18
C MET A 170 1.81 -10.27 -2.61
N GLN A 171 0.86 -11.13 -2.23
CA GLN A 171 -0.57 -10.95 -2.50
C GLN A 171 -1.14 -9.67 -1.87
N GLU A 172 -0.63 -9.24 -0.71
CA GLU A 172 -1.13 -8.06 0.00
C GLU A 172 -0.97 -6.77 -0.80
N TYR A 173 0.03 -6.69 -1.68
CA TYR A 173 0.18 -5.54 -2.57
C TYR A 173 -1.03 -5.33 -3.48
N TYR A 174 -1.75 -6.41 -3.84
CA TYR A 174 -2.89 -6.39 -4.75
C TYR A 174 -4.23 -6.59 -4.05
N ASN A 175 -4.30 -7.34 -2.95
CA ASN A 175 -5.54 -7.55 -2.19
C ASN A 175 -6.20 -6.23 -1.78
N THR A 176 -5.41 -5.19 -1.62
CA THR A 176 -5.87 -3.83 -1.33
C THR A 176 -6.76 -3.22 -2.42
N PHE A 177 -6.73 -3.74 -3.66
CA PHE A 177 -7.59 -3.26 -4.75
C PHE A 177 -8.94 -3.97 -4.82
N LYS A 178 -9.17 -4.97 -3.97
CA LYS A 178 -10.41 -5.74 -4.01
C LYS A 178 -11.63 -4.86 -3.80
N THR A 179 -12.59 -4.97 -4.71
CA THR A 179 -13.88 -4.26 -4.62
C THR A 179 -14.55 -4.51 -3.27
N GLY A 180 -15.03 -3.45 -2.65
CA GLY A 180 -15.67 -3.50 -1.33
C GLY A 180 -14.73 -3.54 -0.14
N LEU A 181 -13.41 -3.65 -0.36
CA LEU A 181 -12.38 -3.58 0.70
C LEU A 181 -11.50 -2.32 0.59
N ASN A 182 -11.53 -1.66 -0.55
CA ASN A 182 -10.67 -0.52 -0.84
C ASN A 182 -11.50 0.75 -1.08
N PRO A 183 -11.40 1.76 -0.22
CA PRO A 183 -12.06 3.04 -0.40
C PRO A 183 -11.31 3.99 -1.34
N GLN A 184 -10.10 3.64 -1.77
CA GLN A 184 -9.17 4.55 -2.47
C GLN A 184 -9.22 4.42 -4.00
N THR A 185 -9.75 3.32 -4.52
CA THR A 185 -9.87 3.10 -5.97
C THR A 185 -11.26 2.58 -6.32
N PRO A 186 -11.74 2.84 -7.54
CA PRO A 186 -13.02 2.27 -8.00
C PRO A 186 -12.99 0.75 -7.99
N GLY A 187 -14.17 0.12 -7.83
CA GLY A 187 -14.33 -1.32 -8.03
C GLY A 187 -14.00 -1.72 -9.46
N ASP A 188 -13.31 -2.85 -9.62
CA ASP A 188 -12.83 -3.34 -10.92
C ASP A 188 -12.95 -4.87 -10.96
N PRO A 189 -13.97 -5.41 -11.69
CA PRO A 189 -14.18 -6.86 -11.77
C PRO A 189 -13.00 -7.65 -12.35
N LYS A 190 -12.20 -7.04 -13.27
CA LYS A 190 -11.01 -7.70 -13.80
C LYS A 190 -9.91 -7.78 -12.74
N MET A 191 -9.73 -6.73 -11.97
CA MET A 191 -8.81 -6.74 -10.84
C MET A 191 -9.23 -7.77 -9.79
N ASP A 192 -10.53 -7.86 -9.47
CA ASP A 192 -11.07 -8.85 -8.53
C ASP A 192 -10.81 -10.29 -8.98
N ASP A 193 -10.97 -10.59 -10.27
CA ASP A 193 -10.64 -11.90 -10.84
C ASP A 193 -9.15 -12.21 -10.71
N LEU A 194 -8.28 -11.25 -11.02
CA LEU A 194 -6.82 -11.39 -10.89
C LEU A 194 -6.39 -11.58 -9.42
N ILE A 195 -7.02 -10.85 -8.50
CA ILE A 195 -6.81 -11.04 -7.06
C ILE A 195 -7.22 -12.44 -6.63
N ALA A 196 -8.34 -12.96 -7.11
CA ALA A 196 -8.75 -14.34 -6.82
C ALA A 196 -7.71 -15.35 -7.34
N LYS A 197 -7.16 -15.13 -8.53
CA LYS A 197 -6.14 -16.01 -9.13
C LYS A 197 -4.82 -16.02 -8.33
N ILE A 198 -4.30 -14.86 -7.90
CA ILE A 198 -3.07 -14.82 -7.10
C ILE A 198 -3.24 -15.37 -5.68
N ASN A 199 -4.48 -15.60 -5.23
CA ASN A 199 -4.80 -16.24 -3.95
C ASN A 199 -5.28 -17.69 -4.10
N SER A 200 -5.17 -18.29 -5.30
CA SER A 200 -5.75 -19.60 -5.59
C SER A 200 -4.87 -20.79 -5.19
N SER A 201 -3.63 -20.55 -4.83
CA SER A 201 -2.69 -21.62 -4.47
C SER A 201 -1.66 -21.11 -3.45
N ALA A 202 -1.01 -22.01 -2.75
CA ALA A 202 0.17 -21.71 -1.93
C ALA A 202 1.49 -21.97 -2.71
N ASP A 203 1.42 -22.58 -3.91
CA ASP A 203 2.59 -22.86 -4.75
C ASP A 203 2.98 -21.59 -5.56
N PRO A 204 4.16 -20.99 -5.33
CA PRO A 204 4.61 -19.81 -6.05
C PRO A 204 4.72 -20.02 -7.57
N GLU A 205 5.06 -21.22 -8.03
CA GLU A 205 5.19 -21.50 -9.47
C GLU A 205 3.81 -21.52 -10.16
N VAL A 206 2.78 -21.98 -9.47
CA VAL A 206 1.38 -21.91 -9.95
C VAL A 206 0.90 -20.46 -10.00
N LEU A 207 1.31 -19.63 -9.02
CA LEU A 207 0.87 -18.23 -8.90
C LEU A 207 1.61 -17.29 -9.84
N LYS A 208 2.84 -17.58 -10.21
CA LYS A 208 3.73 -16.71 -10.98
C LYS A 208 3.10 -16.11 -12.25
N PRO A 209 2.44 -16.87 -13.13
CA PRO A 209 1.79 -16.30 -14.30
C PRO A 209 0.67 -15.33 -13.95
N TYR A 210 -0.07 -15.58 -12.87
CA TYR A 210 -1.13 -14.67 -12.40
C TYR A 210 -0.55 -13.39 -11.78
N PHE A 211 0.58 -13.49 -11.08
CA PHE A 211 1.32 -12.30 -10.63
C PHE A 211 1.83 -11.47 -11.80
N PHE A 212 2.22 -12.07 -12.90
CA PHE A 212 2.64 -11.33 -14.09
C PHE A 212 1.46 -10.60 -14.72
N GLU A 213 0.30 -11.27 -14.83
CA GLU A 213 -0.90 -10.71 -15.40
C GLU A 213 -1.45 -9.52 -14.55
N ILE A 214 -1.51 -9.67 -13.23
CA ILE A 214 -2.02 -8.61 -12.36
C ILE A 214 -1.10 -7.39 -12.33
N GLN A 215 0.21 -7.57 -12.37
CA GLN A 215 1.18 -6.48 -12.47
C GLN A 215 1.02 -5.71 -13.77
N GLN A 216 0.93 -6.42 -14.90
CA GLN A 216 0.69 -5.81 -16.20
C GLN A 216 -0.59 -4.97 -16.19
N TYR A 217 -1.68 -5.56 -15.71
CA TYR A 217 -2.96 -4.87 -15.64
C TYR A 217 -2.94 -3.66 -14.72
N GLN A 218 -2.35 -3.78 -13.53
CA GLN A 218 -2.23 -2.66 -12.59
C GLN A 218 -1.41 -1.51 -13.20
N MET A 219 -0.31 -1.82 -13.88
CA MET A 219 0.52 -0.82 -14.54
C MET A 219 -0.18 -0.19 -15.75
N GLU A 220 -1.06 -0.90 -16.46
CA GLU A 220 -1.90 -0.31 -17.51
C GLU A 220 -2.95 0.65 -16.95
N GLN A 221 -3.55 0.30 -15.80
CA GLN A 221 -4.57 1.12 -15.15
C GLN A 221 -3.99 2.27 -14.33
N VAL A 222 -2.81 2.11 -13.75
CA VAL A 222 -2.13 3.05 -12.85
C VAL A 222 -3.08 3.59 -11.78
N ASN A 223 -3.82 2.69 -11.11
CA ASN A 223 -4.61 3.07 -9.94
C ASN A 223 -3.73 3.53 -8.78
N ILE A 224 -2.51 3.03 -8.73
CA ILE A 224 -1.41 3.51 -7.89
C ILE A 224 -0.21 3.71 -8.80
N CYS A 225 0.41 4.90 -8.75
CA CYS A 225 1.71 5.16 -9.33
C CYS A 225 2.79 4.71 -8.34
N PRO A 226 3.57 3.67 -8.62
CA PRO A 226 4.70 3.32 -7.78
C PRO A 226 5.80 4.37 -7.95
N LEU A 227 6.15 5.06 -6.87
CA LEU A 227 7.13 6.15 -6.92
C LEU A 227 8.53 5.65 -6.61
N TYR A 228 8.70 4.96 -5.49
CA TYR A 228 10.00 4.45 -5.08
C TYR A 228 9.89 3.28 -4.10
N TYR A 229 10.96 2.48 -4.07
CA TYR A 229 11.23 1.54 -2.99
C TYR A 229 12.17 2.19 -1.99
N GLN A 230 11.78 2.20 -0.74
CA GLN A 230 12.62 2.74 0.33
C GLN A 230 13.74 1.75 0.67
N LYS A 231 14.98 2.21 0.68
CA LYS A 231 16.09 1.45 1.26
C LYS A 231 15.93 1.42 2.77
N LEU A 232 16.05 0.25 3.36
CA LEU A 232 16.02 0.08 4.81
C LEU A 232 17.45 0.12 5.36
N PHE A 233 17.66 0.95 6.36
CA PHE A 233 18.91 1.04 7.07
C PHE A 233 18.77 0.41 8.44
N ILE A 234 19.66 -0.51 8.74
CA ILE A 234 19.73 -1.18 10.04
C ILE A 234 21.01 -0.73 10.72
N TYR A 235 20.86 -0.10 11.87
CA TYR A 235 21.99 0.30 12.71
C TYR A 235 22.17 -0.77 13.78
N GLU A 236 23.30 -1.47 13.71
CA GLU A 236 23.60 -2.59 14.56
C GLU A 236 24.93 -2.38 15.29
N SER A 237 24.95 -2.70 16.58
CA SER A 237 26.19 -2.63 17.35
C SER A 237 27.17 -3.69 16.85
N ASN A 238 28.46 -3.36 16.81
CA ASN A 238 29.54 -4.32 16.53
C ASN A 238 29.69 -5.43 17.61
N LYS A 239 28.88 -5.39 18.66
CA LYS A 239 28.75 -6.45 19.65
C LYS A 239 27.78 -7.57 19.22
N VAL A 240 26.99 -7.32 18.19
CA VAL A 240 26.07 -8.31 17.62
C VAL A 240 26.82 -9.11 16.56
N ASP A 241 26.85 -10.41 16.75
CA ASP A 241 27.31 -11.37 15.76
C ASP A 241 26.10 -12.16 15.28
N ARG A 242 25.75 -11.99 14.00
CA ARG A 242 24.64 -12.69 13.37
C ARG A 242 24.95 -14.16 13.07
N ASN A 243 26.11 -14.65 13.48
CA ASN A 243 26.54 -16.03 13.26
C ASN A 243 26.47 -16.46 11.78
N GLY A 244 26.85 -15.54 10.90
CA GLY A 244 26.82 -15.72 9.43
C GLY A 244 25.46 -15.51 8.79
N GLY A 245 24.43 -15.12 9.55
CA GLY A 245 23.09 -14.82 9.01
C GLY A 245 23.07 -13.53 8.20
N ALA A 246 22.36 -13.58 7.05
CA ALA A 246 22.12 -12.42 6.21
C ALA A 246 20.94 -11.58 6.70
N TYR A 247 20.90 -10.31 6.32
CA TYR A 247 19.73 -9.47 6.54
C TYR A 247 18.52 -9.97 5.74
N GLY A 248 17.35 -9.83 6.31
CA GLY A 248 16.12 -10.04 5.58
C GLY A 248 15.87 -8.89 4.59
N ASN A 249 15.07 -9.17 3.57
CA ASN A 249 14.81 -8.27 2.45
C ASN A 249 13.56 -7.39 2.62
N ALA A 250 12.96 -7.36 3.81
CA ALA A 250 11.77 -6.57 4.09
C ALA A 250 11.84 -5.93 5.49
N GLN A 251 11.09 -4.85 5.67
CA GLN A 251 11.02 -4.08 6.92
C GLN A 251 10.78 -4.95 8.17
N TYR A 252 9.96 -5.96 8.03
CA TYR A 252 9.58 -6.82 9.15
C TYR A 252 10.38 -8.12 9.21
N ASN A 253 11.36 -8.28 8.32
CA ASN A 253 12.11 -9.51 8.17
C ASN A 253 13.62 -9.36 8.32
N TYR A 254 14.13 -8.15 8.58
CA TYR A 254 15.57 -7.90 8.73
C TYR A 254 16.23 -8.72 9.85
N ASN A 255 15.45 -9.15 10.84
CA ASN A 255 15.87 -9.90 12.02
C ASN A 255 15.25 -11.31 12.08
N TRP A 256 15.04 -11.94 10.93
CA TRP A 256 14.37 -13.23 10.81
C TRP A 256 15.05 -14.35 11.59
N ASP A 257 16.38 -14.27 11.74
CA ASP A 257 17.24 -15.26 12.39
C ASP A 257 17.73 -14.84 13.78
N ILE A 258 17.09 -13.88 14.41
CA ILE A 258 17.52 -13.25 15.68
C ILE A 258 17.80 -14.24 16.80
N THR A 259 17.15 -15.39 16.81
CA THR A 259 17.38 -16.46 17.79
C THR A 259 18.74 -17.12 17.65
N ASN A 260 19.44 -16.91 16.53
CA ASN A 260 20.78 -17.44 16.24
C ASN A 260 21.89 -16.43 16.54
N TRP A 261 21.56 -15.20 16.93
CA TRP A 261 22.55 -14.15 17.14
C TRP A 261 23.30 -14.31 18.46
N ASN A 262 24.58 -14.01 18.43
CA ASN A 262 25.40 -13.88 19.63
C ASN A 262 25.61 -12.41 19.95
N VAL A 263 25.48 -12.04 21.23
CA VAL A 263 25.70 -10.67 21.69
C VAL A 263 26.83 -10.66 22.72
N SER A 264 27.90 -9.97 22.43
CA SER A 264 29.00 -9.81 23.37
C SER A 264 28.53 -9.05 24.61
N GLY A 265 28.64 -9.68 25.78
CA GLY A 265 28.10 -9.18 27.05
C GLY A 265 26.74 -9.79 27.42
N GLY A 266 26.16 -10.63 26.55
CA GLY A 266 25.00 -11.46 26.89
C GLY A 266 23.64 -10.75 26.91
N THR A 267 23.59 -9.44 26.61
CA THR A 267 22.34 -8.67 26.61
C THR A 267 22.21 -7.87 25.34
N MET A 268 21.14 -8.10 24.60
CA MET A 268 20.76 -7.29 23.44
C MET A 268 19.79 -6.18 23.86
N GLN A 269 20.07 -4.97 23.43
CA GLN A 269 19.13 -3.86 23.52
C GLN A 269 18.66 -3.52 22.12
N THR A 270 17.36 -3.39 21.95
CA THR A 270 16.74 -3.02 20.67
C THR A 270 15.77 -1.87 20.90
N ASN A 271 15.62 -1.03 19.88
CA ASN A 271 14.60 0.00 19.87
C ASN A 271 13.30 -0.63 19.38
N THR A 272 12.29 -0.65 20.21
CA THR A 272 10.91 -0.95 19.81
C THR A 272 10.01 0.18 20.31
N GLY A 273 8.96 0.50 19.58
CA GLY A 273 7.93 1.40 20.10
C GLY A 273 7.25 0.84 21.35
N PRO A 274 6.42 1.61 22.05
CA PRO A 274 5.62 1.13 23.17
C PRO A 274 4.79 -0.07 22.74
N VAL A 275 4.86 -1.16 23.49
CA VAL A 275 4.09 -2.37 23.22
C VAL A 275 3.00 -2.48 24.28
N GLU A 276 1.77 -2.08 23.92
CA GLU A 276 0.63 -2.11 24.84
C GLU A 276 0.09 -3.53 25.08
N PHE A 277 0.30 -4.44 24.10
CA PHE A 277 -0.28 -5.79 24.09
C PHE A 277 0.78 -6.87 23.96
N PHE A 278 1.85 -6.75 24.70
CA PHE A 278 2.95 -7.72 24.67
C PHE A 278 2.51 -9.17 24.93
N GLU A 279 1.54 -9.35 25.80
CA GLU A 279 1.05 -10.68 26.23
C GLU A 279 0.08 -11.32 25.21
N GLN A 280 -0.30 -10.60 24.14
CA GLN A 280 -1.30 -11.07 23.20
C GLN A 280 -0.76 -11.02 21.77
N PRO A 281 -0.03 -12.05 21.33
CA PRO A 281 0.66 -12.03 20.02
C PRO A 281 -0.28 -11.86 18.81
N TRP A 282 -1.56 -12.20 18.92
CA TRP A 282 -2.54 -12.01 17.88
C TRP A 282 -2.98 -10.55 17.67
N TYR A 283 -2.77 -9.67 18.62
CA TYR A 283 -2.94 -8.22 18.43
C TYR A 283 -1.71 -7.56 17.80
N ASN A 284 -0.61 -8.27 17.80
CA ASN A 284 0.69 -7.73 17.45
C ASN A 284 1.23 -8.52 16.26
N LEU A 285 0.69 -8.37 15.13
CA LEU A 285 0.90 -8.98 13.80
C LEU A 285 2.18 -9.83 13.57
N GLY A 286 2.86 -10.27 14.63
CA GLY A 286 4.08 -11.09 14.57
C GLY A 286 5.31 -10.38 13.98
N LEU A 287 5.23 -9.06 13.77
CA LEU A 287 6.24 -8.27 13.08
C LEU A 287 7.38 -7.83 14.00
N TRP A 288 7.06 -7.68 15.28
CA TRP A 288 7.99 -7.12 16.24
C TRP A 288 9.01 -8.16 16.71
N ILE A 289 10.21 -7.66 17.02
CA ILE A 289 11.34 -8.49 17.46
C ILE A 289 10.98 -9.40 18.64
N HIS A 290 10.23 -8.91 19.63
CA HIS A 290 9.84 -9.69 20.80
C HIS A 290 8.94 -10.88 20.45
N ASN A 291 8.08 -10.77 19.43
CA ASN A 291 7.26 -11.91 18.99
C ASN A 291 8.11 -13.04 18.40
N LYS A 292 9.27 -12.72 17.84
CA LYS A 292 10.19 -13.73 17.28
C LYS A 292 11.01 -14.46 18.33
N VAL A 293 11.21 -13.84 19.50
CA VAL A 293 12.04 -14.41 20.59
C VAL A 293 11.23 -14.97 21.74
N VAL A 294 9.96 -14.60 21.87
CA VAL A 294 9.09 -15.01 22.99
C VAL A 294 8.08 -16.08 22.59
N PHE A 295 7.62 -16.06 21.35
CA PHE A 295 6.57 -16.97 20.88
C PHE A 295 7.08 -17.91 19.79
N ASP A 296 6.72 -19.18 19.93
CA ASP A 296 6.97 -20.19 18.92
C ASP A 296 5.97 -20.07 17.75
N ARG A 297 6.37 -20.61 16.59
CA ARG A 297 5.59 -20.65 15.37
C ARG A 297 5.52 -22.06 14.82
N LEU A 298 4.55 -22.34 13.98
CA LEU A 298 4.52 -23.62 13.26
C LEU A 298 5.74 -23.74 12.34
N LEU A 299 6.01 -22.70 11.55
CA LEU A 299 7.14 -22.62 10.63
C LEU A 299 7.97 -21.37 10.91
N VAL A 300 9.22 -21.42 10.51
CA VAL A 300 10.12 -20.25 10.45
C VAL A 300 10.43 -19.92 8.99
N ALA A 301 10.52 -18.63 8.70
CA ALA A 301 10.84 -18.12 7.38
C ALA A 301 12.27 -17.56 7.35
N ASP A 302 12.89 -17.61 6.18
CA ASP A 302 14.18 -17.00 5.93
C ASP A 302 14.11 -15.48 5.66
N GLY A 303 15.23 -14.88 5.28
CA GLY A 303 15.32 -13.47 4.92
C GLY A 303 14.48 -13.07 3.71
N ALA A 304 14.09 -14.01 2.86
CA ALA A 304 13.22 -13.82 1.71
C ALA A 304 11.74 -14.18 2.00
N MET A 305 11.40 -14.41 3.28
CA MET A 305 10.06 -14.81 3.74
C MET A 305 9.62 -16.19 3.22
N GLN A 306 10.58 -17.04 2.82
CA GLN A 306 10.29 -18.40 2.43
C GLN A 306 10.37 -19.34 3.64
N PRO A 307 9.49 -20.34 3.76
CA PRO A 307 9.57 -21.31 4.85
C PRO A 307 10.84 -22.15 4.69
N ILE A 308 11.71 -22.11 5.69
CA ILE A 308 13.00 -22.83 5.69
C ILE A 308 13.09 -23.93 6.73
N GLY A 309 12.18 -23.95 7.66
CA GLY A 309 12.22 -24.92 8.74
C GLY A 309 10.97 -24.90 9.58
N THR A 310 11.03 -25.74 10.58
CA THR A 310 9.94 -25.96 11.52
C THR A 310 10.35 -25.47 12.90
N SER A 311 9.45 -24.78 13.61
CA SER A 311 9.58 -24.50 15.04
C SER A 311 8.75 -25.51 15.84
N MET A 312 7.42 -25.32 15.90
CA MET A 312 6.52 -26.27 16.59
C MET A 312 6.15 -27.47 15.69
N ALA A 313 6.11 -27.30 14.39
CA ALA A 313 5.89 -28.43 13.49
C ALA A 313 7.16 -29.28 13.36
N GLU A 314 7.02 -30.60 13.27
CA GLU A 314 8.08 -31.53 12.86
C GLU A 314 8.24 -31.53 11.34
N SER A 315 7.10 -31.50 10.65
CA SER A 315 7.03 -31.43 9.18
C SER A 315 5.73 -30.77 8.74
N TYR A 316 5.68 -30.41 7.49
CA TYR A 316 4.44 -29.98 6.84
C TYR A 316 4.37 -30.56 5.43
N ASP A 317 3.15 -30.71 4.93
CA ASP A 317 2.84 -31.19 3.59
C ASP A 317 1.74 -30.36 2.97
N LEU A 318 1.95 -29.95 1.72
CA LEU A 318 0.96 -29.23 0.91
C LEU A 318 0.37 -30.19 -0.09
N SER A 319 -0.96 -30.32 -0.10
CA SER A 319 -1.66 -31.16 -1.08
C SER A 319 -1.36 -30.74 -2.52
N SER A 320 -1.45 -31.66 -3.45
CA SER A 320 -1.12 -31.42 -4.88
C SER A 320 -2.01 -30.37 -5.55
N ASP A 321 -3.20 -30.11 -5.00
CA ASP A 321 -4.09 -29.03 -5.45
C ASP A 321 -3.82 -27.66 -4.76
N GLY A 322 -2.83 -27.62 -3.85
CA GLY A 322 -2.46 -26.41 -3.12
C GLY A 322 -3.49 -25.93 -2.09
N MET A 323 -4.54 -26.70 -1.81
CA MET A 323 -5.68 -26.26 -0.99
C MET A 323 -5.63 -26.76 0.45
N THR A 324 -4.78 -27.73 0.76
CA THR A 324 -4.68 -28.32 2.11
C THR A 324 -3.22 -28.33 2.56
N LEU A 325 -2.97 -27.66 3.69
CA LEU A 325 -1.69 -27.66 4.35
C LEU A 325 -1.79 -28.47 5.65
N THR A 326 -1.04 -29.57 5.73
CA THR A 326 -1.03 -30.48 6.89
C THR A 326 0.24 -30.30 7.69
N PHE A 327 0.14 -30.13 9.01
CA PHE A 327 1.28 -30.06 9.93
C PHE A 327 1.33 -31.30 10.83
N LYS A 328 2.51 -31.86 10.96
CA LYS A 328 2.83 -32.81 12.04
C LYS A 328 3.56 -32.04 13.14
N LEU A 329 2.97 -31.97 14.32
CA LEU A 329 3.57 -31.29 15.45
C LEU A 329 4.67 -32.13 16.11
N LYS A 330 5.69 -31.48 16.65
CA LYS A 330 6.73 -32.12 17.48
C LYS A 330 6.11 -32.73 18.74
N GLU A 331 6.68 -33.84 19.22
CA GLU A 331 6.29 -34.41 20.49
C GLU A 331 6.83 -33.57 21.66
N GLY A 332 6.13 -33.59 22.77
CA GLY A 332 6.57 -32.95 24.02
C GLY A 332 6.38 -31.42 24.07
N LEU A 333 5.61 -30.84 23.12
CA LEU A 333 5.25 -29.43 23.22
C LEU A 333 4.41 -29.14 24.44
N THR A 334 4.75 -28.09 25.17
CA THR A 334 4.03 -27.61 26.38
C THR A 334 3.78 -26.12 26.28
N PHE A 335 2.71 -25.65 26.88
CA PHE A 335 2.40 -24.23 27.04
C PHE A 335 2.93 -23.70 28.36
#